data_7dd403deb46accedfd5319e075437d8a
#
_entry.id   7dd403deb46accedfd5319e075437d8a
#
_cell.length_a   1.000
_cell.length_b   1.000
_cell.length_c   1.000
_cell.angle_alpha   90.00
_cell.angle_beta   90.00
_cell.angle_gamma   90.00
#
_symmetry.space_group_name_H-M   'P 1'
#
loop_
_entity.id
_entity.type
_entity.pdbx_description
1 polymer ?
#
loop_
_entity_poly.entity_id
_entity_poly.type
_entity_poly.pdbx_seq_one_letter_code
_entity_poly.pdbx_strand_id
1 'polypeptide(L)' 'MASDKKHIPLRLSSKLYDAIAAWAEDDFRSVNGQIEYLLTECVRQRKKNGKYISDEIDIPPELDVK' A
#
# COMPACT_ATOMS: atom_id res chain seq x y z
N MET A 1 -14.54 -6.44 9.37
CA MET A 1 -14.07 -6.42 9.33
C MET A 1 -13.31 -6.50 8.49
N ALA A 2 -12.96 -6.37 8.28
CA ALA A 2 -12.34 -6.18 7.57
C ALA A 2 -11.44 -6.79 7.10
N SER A 3 -11.24 -7.47 7.15
CA SER A 3 -10.37 -7.98 6.76
C SER A 3 -10.31 -8.65 5.64
N ASP A 4 -10.80 -8.41 4.72
CA ASP A 4 -10.80 -9.08 3.55
C ASP A 4 -9.68 -8.77 2.70
N LYS A 5 -8.50 -9.11 3.05
CA LYS A 5 -7.34 -8.89 2.22
C LYS A 5 -7.29 -9.95 1.15
N LYS A 6 -6.98 -9.53 -0.04
CA LYS A 6 -6.88 -10.44 -1.16
C LYS A 6 -5.42 -10.72 -1.46
N HIS A 7 -5.14 -11.92 -1.93
CA HIS A 7 -3.78 -12.26 -2.30
C HIS A 7 -3.59 -11.97 -3.78
N ILE A 8 -2.58 -11.22 -4.10
CA ILE A 8 -2.30 -10.85 -5.47
C ILE A 8 -0.87 -11.21 -5.76
N PRO A 9 -0.60 -11.98 -6.79
CA PRO A 9 0.78 -12.26 -7.17
C PRO A 9 1.33 -11.02 -7.84
N LEU A 10 2.22 -10.34 -7.18
CA LEU A 10 2.79 -9.11 -7.68
C LEU A 10 4.23 -9.33 -8.05
N ARG A 11 4.58 -9.02 -9.28
CA ARG A 11 5.95 -9.18 -9.72
C ARG A 11 6.59 -7.82 -9.89
N LEU A 12 7.75 -7.66 -9.33
CA LEU A 12 8.48 -6.40 -9.41
C LEU A 12 9.85 -6.68 -9.99
N SER A 13 10.41 -5.70 -10.67
CA SER A 13 11.78 -5.82 -11.12
C SER A 13 12.67 -5.82 -9.88
N SER A 14 13.84 -6.39 -10.02
CA SER A 14 14.76 -6.44 -8.89
C SER A 14 15.10 -5.06 -8.38
N LYS A 15 15.31 -4.14 -9.30
CA LYS A 15 15.67 -2.80 -8.89
C LYS A 15 14.56 -2.12 -8.12
N LEU A 16 13.33 -2.30 -8.57
CA LEU A 16 12.22 -1.70 -7.87
C LEU A 16 12.03 -2.34 -6.50
N TYR A 17 12.17 -3.66 -6.46
CA TYR A 17 12.05 -4.35 -5.18
C TYR A 17 13.10 -3.84 -4.19
N ASP A 18 14.34 -3.72 -4.65
CA ASP A 18 15.41 -3.27 -3.78
C ASP A 18 15.16 -1.87 -3.27
N ALA A 19 14.66 -1.01 -4.14
CA ALA A 19 14.39 0.36 -3.75
C ALA A 19 13.29 0.42 -2.69
N ILE A 20 12.24 -0.38 -2.89
CA ILE A 20 11.14 -0.39 -1.95
C ILE A 20 11.58 -1.01 -0.63
N ALA A 21 12.42 -2.04 -0.70
CA ALA A 21 12.88 -2.69 0.51
C ALA A 21 13.71 -1.72 1.36
N ALA A 22 14.57 -0.94 0.72
CA ALA A 22 15.36 0.03 1.45
C ALA A 22 14.46 1.10 2.06
N TRP A 23 13.46 1.52 1.32
CA TRP A 23 12.53 2.52 1.80
C TRP A 23 11.73 1.98 2.98
N ALA A 24 11.30 0.73 2.88
CA ALA A 24 10.54 0.12 3.96
C ALA A 24 11.38 0.07 5.22
N GLU A 25 12.66 -0.22 5.07
CA GLU A 25 13.54 -0.26 6.21
C GLU A 25 13.64 1.11 6.85
N ASP A 26 13.76 2.15 6.05
CA ASP A 26 13.84 3.50 6.57
C ASP A 26 12.58 3.87 7.32
N ASP A 27 11.45 3.36 6.91
CA ASP A 27 10.17 3.67 7.53
C ASP A 27 9.77 2.65 8.58
N PHE A 28 10.65 1.69 8.85
CA PHE A 28 10.38 0.65 9.83
C PHE A 28 9.14 -0.15 9.46
N ARG A 29 8.99 -0.48 8.18
CA ARG A 29 7.89 -1.27 7.70
C ARG A 29 8.39 -2.50 7.01
N SER A 30 7.52 -3.49 6.87
CA SER A 30 7.85 -4.63 6.03
C SER A 30 7.71 -4.20 4.57
N VAL A 31 8.29 -4.98 3.67
CA VAL A 31 8.17 -4.68 2.26
C VAL A 31 6.72 -4.71 1.83
N ASN A 32 5.97 -5.72 2.28
CA ASN A 32 4.56 -5.79 1.92
C ASN A 32 3.78 -4.60 2.46
N GLY A 33 4.08 -4.21 3.68
CA GLY A 33 3.41 -3.06 4.27
C GLY A 33 3.72 -1.78 3.53
N GLN A 34 4.97 -1.65 3.09
CA GLN A 34 5.37 -0.45 2.35
C GLN A 34 4.65 -0.40 1.01
N ILE A 35 4.55 -1.53 0.32
CA ILE A 35 3.86 -1.57 -0.95
C ILE A 35 2.39 -1.19 -0.77
N GLU A 36 1.77 -1.75 0.24
CA GLU A 36 0.37 -1.45 0.47
C GLU A 36 0.16 0.02 0.80
N TYR A 37 1.06 0.58 1.60
CA TYR A 37 0.99 1.99 1.94
C TYR A 37 1.11 2.86 0.69
N LEU A 38 2.07 2.54 -0.17
CA LEU A 38 2.28 3.34 -1.37
C LEU A 38 1.08 3.26 -2.30
N LEU A 39 0.52 2.07 -2.45
CA LEU A 39 -0.66 1.93 -3.30
C LEU A 39 -1.85 2.68 -2.72
N THR A 40 -1.99 2.65 -1.41
CA THR A 40 -3.07 3.38 -0.76
C THR A 40 -2.94 4.87 -1.04
N GLU A 41 -1.72 5.39 -0.97
CA GLU A 41 -1.51 6.81 -1.24
C GLU A 41 -1.84 7.14 -2.69
N CYS A 42 -1.47 6.26 -3.60
CA CYS A 42 -1.78 6.50 -5.00
C CYS A 42 -3.28 6.54 -5.25
N VAL A 43 -4.00 5.65 -4.60
CA VAL A 43 -5.45 5.61 -4.76
C VAL A 43 -6.08 6.85 -4.15
N ARG A 44 -5.54 7.33 -3.05
CA ARG A 44 -6.04 8.56 -2.46
C ARG A 44 -5.86 9.74 -3.39
N GLN A 45 -4.74 9.80 -4.09
CA GLN A 45 -4.53 10.86 -5.05
C GLN A 45 -5.57 10.80 -6.16
N ARG A 46 -5.89 9.58 -6.59
CA ARG A 46 -6.89 9.43 -7.62
C ARG A 46 -8.24 9.91 -7.14
N LYS A 47 -8.56 9.65 -5.88
CA LYS A 47 -9.82 10.11 -5.32
C LYS A 47 -9.89 11.63 -5.30
N LYS A 48 -8.79 12.27 -4.98
CA LYS A 48 -8.76 13.73 -4.96
C LYS A 48 -9.01 14.32 -6.34
N ASN A 49 -8.72 13.54 -7.38
CA ASN A 49 -8.93 14.03 -8.72
C ASN A 49 -10.34 13.76 -9.22
N GLY A 50 -11.24 13.38 -8.34
CA GLY A 50 -12.63 13.21 -8.74
C GLY A 50 -12.99 11.87 -9.31
N LYS A 51 -12.10 10.90 -9.22
CA LYS A 51 -12.42 9.57 -9.70
C LYS A 51 -13.07 8.77 -8.61
N TYR A 52 -13.87 7.80 -9.02
CA TYR A 52 -14.56 6.99 -8.03
C TYR A 52 -13.59 6.09 -7.30
N ILE A 53 -13.67 6.09 -6.00
CA ILE A 53 -12.84 5.26 -5.16
C ILE A 53 -13.67 4.86 -3.97
N SER A 54 -13.50 3.64 -3.52
CA SER A 54 -14.23 3.19 -2.34
C SER A 54 -13.79 3.99 -1.12
N ASP A 55 -14.73 4.32 -0.28
CA ASP A 55 -14.41 5.08 0.93
C ASP A 55 -13.51 4.31 1.87
N GLU A 56 -13.53 3.01 1.78
CA GLU A 56 -12.72 2.21 2.68
C GLU A 56 -11.25 2.39 2.45
N ILE A 57 -10.91 2.91 1.30
CA ILE A 57 -9.52 3.12 0.98
C ILE A 57 -8.89 4.20 1.83
N ASP A 58 -9.70 5.05 2.43
CA ASP A 58 -9.16 6.12 3.23
C ASP A 58 -8.55 5.64 4.53
N ILE A 59 -8.76 4.40 4.88
CA ILE A 59 -8.23 3.89 6.14
C ILE A 59 -6.90 3.22 5.87
N PRO A 60 -5.80 3.74 6.40
CA PRO A 60 -4.50 3.15 6.14
C PRO A 60 -4.41 1.75 6.69
N PRO A 61 -3.85 0.84 5.93
CA PRO A 61 -3.77 -0.55 6.39
C PRO A 61 -3.01 -0.71 7.69
N GLU A 62 -2.06 0.12 7.93
CA GLU A 62 -1.29 -0.02 9.14
C GLU A 62 -2.10 0.18 10.36
N LEU A 63 -3.17 0.87 10.27
CA LEU A 63 -3.99 1.08 11.43
C LEU A 63 -4.71 -0.18 11.83
N ASP A 64 -4.83 -1.11 10.91
CA ASP A 64 -5.50 -2.32 11.20
C ASP A 64 -4.58 -3.34 11.75
N VAL A 65 -3.35 -3.12 11.67
CA VAL A 65 -2.41 -4.10 11.99
C VAL A 65 -2.08 -4.22 13.39
N LYS A 66 -2.36 -3.33 14.08
CA LYS A 66 -1.95 -3.33 15.34
C LYS A 66 -2.69 -3.93 16.17
#